data_f47f202df29e370a444fdc7fff838544
#
_entry.id   f47f202df29e370a444fdc7fff838544
#
_cell.length_a   1.000
_cell.length_b   1.000
_cell.length_c   1.000
_cell.angle_alpha   90.00
_cell.angle_beta   90.00
_cell.angle_gamma   90.00
#
_symmetry.space_group_name_H-M   'P 1'
#
loop_
_entity.id
_entity.type
_entity.pdbx_description
1 polymer ?
#
loop_
_entity_poly.entity_id
_entity_poly.type
_entity_poly.pdbx_seq_one_letter_code
_entity_poly.pdbx_strand_id
1 'polypeptide(L)'
;MISRDAAATRQRILEHARRQFARHGYTTVTVKGVADAAGVSPNLITRYFGGKDGLFLAAARVEIPVADSIHGDRAGLGARLAASIVQRWLGAHGEDPLLVLQRASGERPEAAEALAAFLDTNSLEPLHRYLRDSGLADAEARDRAAAIDAFVLGVSTRRRILRAELGDPAALEAWLGATIQRLADGLG
;
A
#
# COMPACT_ATOMS: atom_id res chain seq x y z
N MET A 1 -14.03 1.18 28.09
CA MET A 1 -14.63 0.10 27.26
C MET A 1 -15.41 0.75 26.14
N ILE A 2 -14.96 0.66 24.87
CA ILE A 2 -15.68 1.21 23.71
C ILE A 2 -16.84 0.25 23.41
N SER A 3 -18.08 0.77 23.37
CA SER A 3 -19.26 -0.01 22.99
C SER A 3 -19.04 -0.65 21.60
N ARG A 4 -19.61 -1.83 21.36
CA ARG A 4 -19.55 -2.55 20.07
C ARG A 4 -20.00 -1.66 18.90
N ASP A 5 -20.99 -0.83 19.13
CA ASP A 5 -21.51 0.15 18.16
C ASP A 5 -20.52 1.28 17.86
N ALA A 6 -19.73 1.70 18.87
CA ALA A 6 -18.73 2.74 18.69
C ALA A 6 -17.54 2.24 17.86
N ALA A 7 -17.13 0.98 18.05
CA ALA A 7 -16.07 0.37 17.23
C ALA A 7 -16.51 0.19 15.76
N ALA A 8 -17.73 -0.30 15.53
CA ALA A 8 -18.30 -0.44 14.20
C ALA A 8 -18.45 0.92 13.49
N THR A 9 -18.89 1.95 14.22
CA THR A 9 -19.00 3.31 13.67
C THR A 9 -17.64 3.88 13.32
N ARG A 10 -16.63 3.71 14.20
CA ARG A 10 -15.24 4.14 13.94
C ARG A 10 -14.67 3.46 12.69
N GLN A 11 -14.91 2.16 12.55
CA GLN A 11 -14.44 1.39 11.38
C GLN A 11 -15.12 1.90 10.09
N ARG A 12 -16.43 2.11 10.09
CA ARG A 12 -17.16 2.66 8.93
C ARG A 12 -16.63 4.03 8.52
N ILE A 13 -16.33 4.92 9.46
CA ILE A 13 -15.72 6.22 9.17
C ILE A 13 -14.36 6.03 8.49
N LEU A 14 -13.52 5.11 8.98
CA LEU A 14 -12.20 4.83 8.40
C LEU A 14 -12.29 4.31 6.96
N GLU A 15 -13.23 3.43 6.67
CA GLU A 15 -13.45 2.90 5.30
C GLU A 15 -13.83 4.03 4.34
N HIS A 16 -14.77 4.91 4.72
CA HIS A 16 -15.13 6.07 3.91
C HIS A 16 -13.96 7.07 3.77
N ALA A 17 -13.20 7.29 4.83
CA ALA A 17 -12.01 8.16 4.80
C ALA A 17 -10.94 7.60 3.85
N ARG A 18 -10.63 6.30 3.94
CA ARG A 18 -9.68 5.62 3.03
C ARG A 18 -10.08 5.81 1.58
N ARG A 19 -11.34 5.51 1.22
CA ARG A 19 -11.84 5.71 -0.13
C ARG A 19 -11.69 7.15 -0.62
N GLN A 20 -12.06 8.13 0.20
CA GLN A 20 -11.98 9.53 -0.19
C GLN A 20 -10.53 10.02 -0.31
N PHE A 21 -9.67 9.73 0.65
CA PHE A 21 -8.25 10.10 0.59
C PHE A 21 -7.53 9.41 -0.58
N ALA A 22 -7.79 8.12 -0.79
CA ALA A 22 -7.23 7.38 -1.93
C ALA A 22 -7.70 7.93 -3.28
N ARG A 23 -8.91 8.48 -3.36
CA ARG A 23 -9.50 8.97 -4.61
C ARG A 23 -9.16 10.42 -4.91
N HIS A 24 -9.14 11.28 -3.88
CA HIS A 24 -9.10 12.73 -4.02
C HIS A 24 -7.87 13.40 -3.41
N GLY A 25 -7.00 12.64 -2.72
CA GLY A 25 -5.85 13.18 -1.98
C GLY A 25 -6.25 13.85 -0.66
N TYR A 26 -5.23 14.31 0.07
CA TYR A 26 -5.48 14.92 1.39
C TYR A 26 -6.18 16.27 1.28
N THR A 27 -5.71 17.16 0.42
CA THR A 27 -6.15 18.58 0.36
C THR A 27 -7.65 18.70 0.09
N THR A 28 -8.18 17.93 -0.84
CA THR A 28 -9.57 18.00 -1.32
C THR A 28 -10.60 17.43 -0.32
N VAL A 29 -10.21 16.42 0.48
CA VAL A 29 -11.12 15.74 1.40
C VAL A 29 -11.45 16.64 2.60
N THR A 30 -12.72 16.67 2.98
CA THR A 30 -13.20 17.41 4.17
C THR A 30 -13.79 16.48 5.22
N VAL A 31 -13.67 16.86 6.50
CA VAL A 31 -14.33 16.14 7.62
C VAL A 31 -15.82 16.01 7.38
N LYS A 32 -16.47 17.07 6.89
CA LYS A 32 -17.91 17.07 6.56
C LYS A 32 -18.22 16.04 5.47
N GLY A 33 -17.45 16.01 4.37
CA GLY A 33 -17.68 15.06 3.27
C GLY A 33 -17.53 13.60 3.71
N VAL A 34 -16.56 13.30 4.59
CA VAL A 34 -16.42 11.95 5.16
C VAL A 34 -17.58 11.63 6.10
N ALA A 35 -18.00 12.58 6.93
CA ALA A 35 -19.12 12.40 7.86
C ALA A 35 -20.42 12.11 7.12
N ASP A 36 -20.74 12.90 6.10
CA ASP A 36 -21.92 12.72 5.26
C ASP A 36 -21.93 11.34 4.59
N ALA A 37 -20.78 10.92 4.02
CA ALA A 37 -20.63 9.61 3.40
C ALA A 37 -20.75 8.44 4.39
N ALA A 38 -20.28 8.63 5.62
CA ALA A 38 -20.36 7.62 6.69
C ALA A 38 -21.70 7.62 7.44
N GLY A 39 -22.61 8.57 7.16
CA GLY A 39 -23.89 8.72 7.86
C GLY A 39 -23.72 9.09 9.32
N VAL A 40 -22.77 10.00 9.64
CA VAL A 40 -22.48 10.46 11.01
C VAL A 40 -22.35 11.97 11.08
N SER A 41 -22.38 12.53 12.30
CA SER A 41 -22.09 13.95 12.48
C SER A 41 -20.59 14.24 12.37
N PRO A 42 -20.16 15.41 11.84
CA PRO A 42 -18.76 15.83 11.82
C PRO A 42 -18.10 15.84 13.20
N ASN A 43 -18.85 16.19 14.24
CA ASN A 43 -18.35 16.19 15.63
C ASN A 43 -17.90 14.81 16.09
N LEU A 44 -18.49 13.74 15.55
CA LEU A 44 -18.12 12.38 15.89
C LEU A 44 -16.72 12.04 15.33
N ILE A 45 -16.39 12.54 14.14
CA ILE A 45 -15.04 12.40 13.55
C ILE A 45 -14.02 13.13 14.42
N THR A 46 -14.31 14.37 14.83
CA THR A 46 -13.43 15.13 15.72
C THR A 46 -13.21 14.39 17.04
N ARG A 47 -14.26 13.81 17.60
CA ARG A 47 -14.20 13.04 18.85
C ARG A 47 -13.35 11.77 18.73
N TYR A 48 -13.44 11.03 17.61
CA TYR A 48 -12.73 9.75 17.44
C TYR A 48 -11.31 9.89 16.93
N PHE A 49 -11.05 10.94 16.16
CA PHE A 49 -9.78 11.06 15.40
C PHE A 49 -9.05 12.38 15.66
N GLY A 50 -9.62 13.34 16.37
CA GLY A 50 -9.01 14.64 16.61
C GLY A 50 -9.10 15.62 15.43
N GLY A 51 -9.88 15.28 14.39
CA GLY A 51 -10.05 16.11 13.20
C GLY A 51 -9.51 15.46 11.92
N LYS A 52 -9.24 16.28 10.89
CA LYS A 52 -8.83 15.80 9.55
C LYS A 52 -7.47 15.10 9.58
N ASP A 53 -6.48 15.65 10.30
CA ASP A 53 -5.14 15.09 10.36
C ASP A 53 -5.13 13.72 11.06
N GLY A 54 -5.76 13.61 12.22
CA GLY A 54 -5.87 12.34 12.92
C GLY A 54 -6.68 11.30 12.16
N LEU A 55 -7.73 11.72 11.44
CA LEU A 55 -8.48 10.85 10.55
C LEU A 55 -7.61 10.35 9.39
N PHE A 56 -6.81 11.22 8.79
CA PHE A 56 -5.87 10.87 7.72
C PHE A 56 -4.84 9.86 8.22
N LEU A 57 -4.17 10.13 9.33
CA LEU A 57 -3.17 9.22 9.91
C LEU A 57 -3.77 7.85 10.25
N ALA A 58 -4.98 7.82 10.79
CA ALA A 58 -5.67 6.57 11.05
C ALA A 58 -6.10 5.82 9.77
N ALA A 59 -6.51 6.55 8.72
CA ALA A 59 -6.86 5.97 7.42
C ALA A 59 -5.64 5.46 6.66
N ALA A 60 -4.51 6.15 6.78
CA ALA A 60 -3.25 5.83 6.13
C ALA A 60 -2.43 4.74 6.85
N ARG A 61 -2.89 4.28 8.03
CA ARG A 61 -2.21 3.21 8.76
C ARG A 61 -2.26 1.92 7.96
N VAL A 62 -1.06 1.45 7.57
CA VAL A 62 -0.89 0.25 6.75
C VAL A 62 -0.62 -0.95 7.65
N GLU A 63 -1.42 -1.99 7.48
CA GLU A 63 -1.24 -3.30 8.13
C GLU A 63 -1.36 -4.38 7.04
N ILE A 64 -0.37 -4.44 6.13
CA ILE A 64 -0.36 -5.40 5.02
C ILE A 64 0.75 -6.43 5.30
N PRO A 65 0.43 -7.71 5.42
CA PRO A 65 1.44 -8.78 5.62
C PRO A 65 2.13 -9.10 4.28
N VAL A 66 3.00 -8.20 3.80
CA VAL A 66 3.77 -8.43 2.56
C VAL A 66 4.72 -9.62 2.75
N ALA A 67 5.22 -9.82 3.98
CA ALA A 67 6.12 -10.91 4.33
C ALA A 67 5.59 -12.31 3.95
N ASP A 68 4.28 -12.54 4.03
CA ASP A 68 3.68 -13.83 3.70
C ASP A 68 3.87 -14.23 2.23
N SER A 69 4.02 -13.24 1.34
CA SER A 69 4.21 -13.47 -0.11
C SER A 69 5.67 -13.72 -0.50
N ILE A 70 6.61 -13.49 0.41
CA ILE A 70 8.05 -13.67 0.16
C ILE A 70 8.48 -15.13 0.40
N HIS A 71 7.76 -15.87 1.29
CA HIS A 71 8.13 -17.24 1.64
C HIS A 71 8.00 -18.21 0.45
N GLY A 72 8.92 -19.18 0.41
CA GLY A 72 8.98 -20.23 -0.61
C GLY A 72 10.33 -20.24 -1.34
N ASP A 73 10.43 -20.98 -2.46
CA ASP A 73 11.63 -21.04 -3.27
C ASP A 73 11.87 -19.74 -4.06
N ARG A 74 13.13 -19.50 -4.42
CA ARG A 74 13.50 -18.28 -5.15
C ARG A 74 12.94 -18.27 -6.57
N ALA A 75 12.83 -19.42 -7.23
CA ALA A 75 12.32 -19.53 -8.60
C ALA A 75 10.85 -19.11 -8.73
N GLY A 76 10.07 -19.20 -7.65
CA GLY A 76 8.67 -18.79 -7.61
C GLY A 76 8.43 -17.40 -7.00
N LEU A 77 9.46 -16.67 -6.59
CA LEU A 77 9.29 -15.37 -5.89
C LEU A 77 8.47 -14.37 -6.70
N GLY A 78 8.81 -14.20 -7.97
CA GLY A 78 8.14 -13.25 -8.86
C GLY A 78 6.65 -13.52 -8.99
N ALA A 79 6.27 -14.78 -9.19
CA ALA A 79 4.87 -15.17 -9.33
C ALA A 79 4.08 -14.93 -8.03
N ARG A 80 4.64 -15.29 -6.87
CA ARG A 80 3.98 -15.09 -5.56
C ARG A 80 3.77 -13.61 -5.27
N LEU A 81 4.79 -12.78 -5.48
CA LEU A 81 4.67 -11.33 -5.26
C LEU A 81 3.66 -10.71 -6.22
N ALA A 82 3.69 -11.06 -7.51
CA ALA A 82 2.76 -10.53 -8.50
C ALA A 82 1.31 -10.87 -8.16
N ALA A 83 1.02 -12.13 -7.82
CA ALA A 83 -0.31 -12.57 -7.41
C ALA A 83 -0.83 -11.78 -6.20
N SER A 84 -0.02 -11.64 -5.16
CA SER A 84 -0.37 -10.86 -3.96
C SER A 84 -0.64 -9.38 -4.28
N ILE A 85 0.21 -8.77 -5.11
CA ILE A 85 0.10 -7.37 -5.52
C ILE A 85 -1.19 -7.14 -6.33
N VAL A 86 -1.43 -7.96 -7.37
CA VAL A 86 -2.59 -7.80 -8.25
C VAL A 86 -3.88 -8.09 -7.49
N GLN A 87 -3.93 -9.14 -6.67
CA GLN A 87 -5.07 -9.44 -5.83
C GLN A 87 -5.43 -8.27 -4.90
N ARG A 88 -4.43 -7.64 -4.27
CA ARG A 88 -4.66 -6.46 -3.43
C ARG A 88 -5.20 -5.29 -4.26
N TRP A 89 -4.64 -5.04 -5.45
CA TRP A 89 -5.11 -3.93 -6.29
C TRP A 89 -6.53 -4.13 -6.82
N LEU A 90 -6.98 -5.37 -7.02
CA LEU A 90 -8.33 -5.70 -7.44
C LEU A 90 -9.32 -5.69 -6.26
N GLY A 91 -8.89 -6.19 -5.09
CA GLY A 91 -9.75 -6.36 -3.93
C GLY A 91 -10.01 -5.08 -3.13
N ALA A 92 -9.08 -4.13 -3.16
CA ALA A 92 -9.12 -2.99 -2.23
C ALA A 92 -10.11 -1.87 -2.60
N HIS A 93 -10.79 -1.90 -3.75
CA HIS A 93 -11.85 -0.95 -4.18
C HIS A 93 -11.64 0.52 -3.72
N GLY A 94 -10.37 0.99 -3.68
CA GLY A 94 -10.01 2.32 -3.19
C GLY A 94 -9.80 2.44 -1.67
N GLU A 95 -9.84 1.36 -0.93
CA GLU A 95 -9.63 1.35 0.54
C GLU A 95 -8.19 0.99 0.95
N ASP A 96 -7.29 0.79 -0.01
CA ASP A 96 -5.89 0.45 0.26
C ASP A 96 -5.15 1.62 0.95
N PRO A 97 -4.72 1.47 2.22
CA PRO A 97 -4.03 2.53 2.95
C PRO A 97 -2.72 2.96 2.27
N LEU A 98 -2.05 2.04 1.58
CA LEU A 98 -0.83 2.35 0.84
C LEU A 98 -1.08 3.34 -0.30
N LEU A 99 -2.24 3.24 -0.97
CA LEU A 99 -2.65 4.22 -1.98
C LEU A 99 -2.93 5.59 -1.35
N VAL A 100 -3.46 5.63 -0.13
CA VAL A 100 -3.66 6.88 0.62
C VAL A 100 -2.33 7.58 0.87
N LEU A 101 -1.33 6.86 1.37
CA LEU A 101 0.02 7.39 1.59
C LEU A 101 0.68 7.81 0.28
N GLN A 102 0.62 6.97 -0.74
CA GLN A 102 1.23 7.22 -2.05
C GLN A 102 0.66 8.48 -2.72
N ARG A 103 -0.65 8.73 -2.60
CA ARG A 103 -1.24 9.97 -3.12
C ARG A 103 -0.86 11.20 -2.32
N ALA A 104 -0.82 11.08 -1.01
CA ALA A 104 -0.54 12.21 -0.14
C ALA A 104 0.96 12.55 -0.05
N SER A 105 1.86 11.64 -0.45
CA SER A 105 3.31 11.81 -0.32
C SER A 105 3.86 13.02 -1.09
N GLY A 106 3.22 13.42 -2.18
CA GLY A 106 3.58 14.62 -2.92
C GLY A 106 3.08 15.94 -2.30
N GLU A 107 2.13 15.86 -1.36
CA GLU A 107 1.50 17.04 -0.74
C GLU A 107 1.90 17.20 0.74
N ARG A 108 2.30 16.12 1.40
CA ARG A 108 2.56 16.06 2.84
C ARG A 108 3.86 15.30 3.17
N PRO A 109 4.84 15.97 3.78
CA PRO A 109 6.07 15.30 4.21
C PRO A 109 5.83 14.10 5.13
N GLU A 110 4.89 14.19 6.06
CA GLU A 110 4.56 13.11 7.00
C GLU A 110 4.00 11.87 6.29
N ALA A 111 3.29 12.05 5.17
CA ALA A 111 2.82 10.92 4.36
C ALA A 111 3.96 10.29 3.56
N ALA A 112 4.91 11.08 3.09
CA ALA A 112 6.11 10.58 2.41
C ALA A 112 6.99 9.78 3.39
N GLU A 113 7.23 10.30 4.59
CA GLU A 113 7.98 9.61 5.65
C GLU A 113 7.28 8.28 6.05
N ALA A 114 5.97 8.30 6.24
CA ALA A 114 5.20 7.10 6.58
C ALA A 114 5.23 6.06 5.45
N LEU A 115 5.18 6.50 4.18
CA LEU A 115 5.32 5.61 3.03
C LEU A 115 6.71 4.99 2.98
N ALA A 116 7.77 5.78 3.13
CA ALA A 116 9.14 5.32 3.13
C ALA A 116 9.38 4.29 4.25
N ALA A 117 9.00 4.63 5.49
CA ALA A 117 9.13 3.72 6.63
C ALA A 117 8.34 2.40 6.44
N PHE A 118 7.16 2.48 5.82
CA PHE A 118 6.40 1.27 5.49
C PHE A 118 7.13 0.41 4.47
N LEU A 119 7.63 0.98 3.38
CA LEU A 119 8.34 0.26 2.32
C LEU A 119 9.63 -0.35 2.86
N ASP A 120 10.41 0.39 3.63
CA ASP A 120 11.63 -0.11 4.26
C ASP A 120 11.35 -1.33 5.14
N THR A 121 10.35 -1.23 6.02
CA THR A 121 10.06 -2.28 7.01
C THR A 121 9.36 -3.50 6.41
N ASN A 122 8.45 -3.30 5.45
CA ASN A 122 7.54 -4.37 5.00
C ASN A 122 7.85 -4.88 3.58
N SER A 123 8.71 -4.21 2.82
CA SER A 123 9.10 -4.61 1.47
C SER A 123 10.62 -4.79 1.38
N LEU A 124 11.39 -3.72 1.51
CA LEU A 124 12.82 -3.70 1.24
C LEU A 124 13.61 -4.64 2.17
N GLU A 125 13.48 -4.48 3.49
CA GLU A 125 14.20 -5.31 4.46
C GLU A 125 13.82 -6.80 4.42
N PRO A 126 12.55 -7.20 4.32
CA PRO A 126 12.17 -8.59 4.11
C PRO A 126 12.71 -9.19 2.81
N LEU A 127 12.66 -8.46 1.69
CA LEU A 127 13.20 -8.90 0.40
C LEU A 127 14.72 -9.06 0.45
N HIS A 128 15.43 -8.08 1.02
CA HIS A 128 16.87 -8.13 1.19
C HIS A 128 17.28 -9.37 2.00
N ARG A 129 16.65 -9.58 3.15
CA ARG A 129 16.92 -10.74 4.01
C ARG A 129 16.65 -12.05 3.27
N TYR A 130 15.50 -12.16 2.62
CA TYR A 130 15.15 -13.35 1.84
C TYR A 130 16.17 -13.66 0.72
N LEU A 131 16.57 -12.65 -0.05
CA LEU A 131 17.52 -12.81 -1.15
C LEU A 131 18.92 -13.20 -0.63
N ARG A 132 19.38 -12.60 0.46
CA ARG A 132 20.62 -12.96 1.13
C ARG A 132 20.56 -14.41 1.64
N ASP A 133 19.48 -14.80 2.32
CA ASP A 133 19.30 -16.13 2.88
C ASP A 133 19.15 -17.21 1.78
N SER A 134 18.79 -16.81 0.55
CA SER A 134 18.79 -17.65 -0.65
C SER A 134 20.15 -17.74 -1.36
N GLY A 135 21.22 -17.20 -0.75
CA GLY A 135 22.60 -17.40 -1.17
C GLY A 135 23.24 -16.24 -1.95
N LEU A 136 22.61 -15.06 -2.02
CA LEU A 136 23.25 -13.89 -2.63
C LEU A 136 24.20 -13.19 -1.63
N ALA A 137 25.23 -12.53 -2.16
CA ALA A 137 26.03 -11.61 -1.36
C ALA A 137 25.19 -10.44 -0.84
N ASP A 138 25.52 -9.93 0.36
CA ASP A 138 24.69 -8.92 1.05
C ASP A 138 24.43 -7.67 0.19
N ALA A 139 25.47 -7.13 -0.46
CA ALA A 139 25.32 -5.95 -1.32
C ALA A 139 24.40 -6.25 -2.52
N GLU A 140 24.59 -7.39 -3.17
CA GLU A 140 23.79 -7.82 -4.32
C GLU A 140 22.32 -8.05 -3.92
N ALA A 141 22.08 -8.70 -2.78
CA ALA A 141 20.74 -8.91 -2.25
C ALA A 141 20.03 -7.57 -1.99
N ARG A 142 20.76 -6.59 -1.45
CA ARG A 142 20.23 -5.24 -1.19
C ARG A 142 19.87 -4.51 -2.48
N ASP A 143 20.76 -4.53 -3.48
CA ASP A 143 20.52 -3.87 -4.76
C ASP A 143 19.32 -4.46 -5.49
N ARG A 144 19.19 -5.79 -5.48
CA ARG A 144 18.05 -6.49 -6.11
C ARG A 144 16.74 -6.23 -5.36
N ALA A 145 16.76 -6.22 -4.04
CA ALA A 145 15.58 -5.85 -3.24
C ALA A 145 15.14 -4.42 -3.54
N ALA A 146 16.07 -3.47 -3.60
CA ALA A 146 15.77 -2.09 -3.94
C ALA A 146 15.22 -1.95 -5.37
N ALA A 147 15.74 -2.69 -6.33
CA ALA A 147 15.24 -2.70 -7.70
C ALA A 147 13.81 -3.24 -7.79
N ILE A 148 13.49 -4.33 -7.08
CA ILE A 148 12.13 -4.89 -7.00
C ILE A 148 11.17 -3.89 -6.36
N ASP A 149 11.54 -3.30 -5.22
CA ASP A 149 10.71 -2.34 -4.50
C ASP A 149 10.40 -1.11 -5.37
N ALA A 150 11.42 -0.51 -5.97
CA ALA A 150 11.27 0.64 -6.87
C ALA A 150 10.41 0.32 -8.11
N PHE A 151 10.58 -0.87 -8.70
CA PHE A 151 9.77 -1.33 -9.83
C PHE A 151 8.29 -1.45 -9.44
N VAL A 152 7.98 -2.13 -8.34
CA VAL A 152 6.61 -2.32 -7.87
C VAL A 152 5.95 -0.98 -7.52
N LEU A 153 6.67 -0.08 -6.83
CA LEU A 153 6.19 1.26 -6.52
C LEU A 153 5.91 2.06 -7.80
N GLY A 154 6.78 1.99 -8.80
CA GLY A 154 6.61 2.65 -10.09
C GLY A 154 5.38 2.14 -10.84
N VAL A 155 5.16 0.82 -10.92
CA VAL A 155 3.98 0.23 -11.57
C VAL A 155 2.71 0.58 -10.80
N SER A 156 2.75 0.55 -9.46
CA SER A 156 1.63 1.00 -8.61
C SER A 156 1.26 2.44 -8.91
N THR A 157 2.24 3.32 -8.99
CA THR A 157 2.04 4.74 -9.34
C THR A 157 1.38 4.90 -10.71
N ARG A 158 1.93 4.24 -11.74
CA ARG A 158 1.37 4.32 -13.09
C ARG A 158 -0.09 3.84 -13.15
N ARG A 159 -0.38 2.68 -12.55
CA ARG A 159 -1.72 2.09 -12.58
C ARG A 159 -2.71 2.87 -11.72
N ARG A 160 -2.35 3.17 -10.48
CA ARG A 160 -3.30 3.62 -9.46
C ARG A 160 -3.37 5.12 -9.29
N ILE A 161 -2.27 5.83 -9.54
CA ILE A 161 -2.21 7.30 -9.47
C ILE A 161 -2.46 7.90 -10.84
N LEU A 162 -1.70 7.47 -11.86
CA LEU A 162 -1.79 8.01 -13.22
C LEU A 162 -2.89 7.34 -14.05
N ARG A 163 -3.54 6.30 -13.52
CA ARG A 163 -4.65 5.57 -14.15
C ARG A 163 -4.29 4.99 -15.53
N ALA A 164 -3.02 4.59 -15.71
CA ALA A 164 -2.58 3.98 -16.94
C ALA A 164 -3.21 2.59 -17.11
N GLU A 165 -3.67 2.29 -18.30
CA GLU A 165 -4.08 0.92 -18.67
C GLU A 165 -2.83 0.06 -18.84
N LEU A 166 -2.73 -1.04 -18.10
CA LEU A 166 -1.60 -1.97 -18.11
C LEU A 166 -2.05 -3.39 -18.53
N GLY A 167 -3.06 -3.47 -19.39
CA GLY A 167 -3.66 -4.72 -19.82
C GLY A 167 -4.67 -5.31 -18.82
N ASP A 168 -5.15 -6.52 -19.14
CA ASP A 168 -6.04 -7.25 -18.24
C ASP A 168 -5.27 -7.75 -16.99
N PRO A 169 -5.97 -8.12 -15.91
CA PRO A 169 -5.34 -8.52 -14.66
C PRO A 169 -4.39 -9.71 -14.77
N ALA A 170 -4.71 -10.71 -15.60
CA ALA A 170 -3.88 -11.91 -15.75
C ALA A 170 -2.60 -11.61 -16.53
N ALA A 171 -2.70 -10.83 -17.60
CA ALA A 171 -1.55 -10.37 -18.37
C ALA A 171 -0.63 -9.48 -17.51
N LEU A 172 -1.22 -8.60 -16.69
CA LEU A 172 -0.47 -7.77 -15.75
C LEU A 172 0.25 -8.61 -14.70
N GLU A 173 -0.41 -9.59 -14.12
CA GLU A 173 0.19 -10.50 -13.12
C GLU A 173 1.35 -11.28 -13.72
N ALA A 174 1.18 -11.86 -14.92
CA ALA A 174 2.23 -12.59 -15.61
C ALA A 174 3.45 -11.70 -15.91
N TRP A 175 3.21 -10.48 -16.42
CA TRP A 175 4.27 -9.53 -16.72
C TRP A 175 5.02 -9.06 -15.46
N LEU A 176 4.27 -8.73 -14.39
CA LEU A 176 4.86 -8.37 -13.10
C LEU A 176 5.72 -9.51 -12.55
N GLY A 177 5.17 -10.73 -12.55
CA GLY A 177 5.87 -11.91 -12.04
C GLY A 177 7.17 -12.17 -12.77
N ALA A 178 7.13 -12.18 -14.11
CA ALA A 178 8.31 -12.38 -14.93
C ALA A 178 9.37 -11.27 -14.73
N THR A 179 8.94 -10.02 -14.53
CA THR A 179 9.87 -8.90 -14.34
C THR A 179 10.48 -8.92 -12.94
N ILE A 180 9.67 -9.16 -11.89
CA ILE A 180 10.17 -9.31 -10.51
C ILE A 180 11.17 -10.48 -10.44
N GLN A 181 10.86 -11.61 -11.09
CA GLN A 181 11.75 -12.77 -11.11
C GLN A 181 13.09 -12.43 -11.75
N ARG A 182 13.11 -11.74 -12.90
CA ARG A 182 14.37 -11.28 -13.53
C ARG A 182 15.17 -10.35 -12.63
N LEU A 183 14.51 -9.44 -11.91
CA LEU A 183 15.19 -8.57 -10.93
C LEU A 183 15.77 -9.38 -9.77
N ALA A 184 15.07 -10.41 -9.31
CA ALA A 184 15.54 -11.30 -8.25
C ALA A 184 16.70 -12.18 -8.70
N ASP A 185 16.75 -12.60 -9.97
CA ASP A 185 17.79 -13.46 -10.53
C ASP A 185 19.02 -12.70 -11.05
N GLY A 186 18.89 -11.41 -11.25
CA GLY A 186 19.87 -10.52 -11.84
C GLY A 186 19.55 -10.24 -13.31
N LEU A 187 19.83 -9.00 -13.70
CA LEU A 187 19.79 -8.61 -15.11
C LEU A 187 21.06 -9.21 -15.76
N GLY A 188 20.93 -10.42 -16.34
CA GLY A 188 22.00 -11.05 -17.10
C GLY A 188 22.24 -10.37 -18.44
#